data_106ad3985856cff64230c913450d038a
#
_entry.id   106ad3985856cff64230c913450d038a
#
_cell.length_a   1.000
_cell.length_b   1.000
_cell.length_c   1.000
_cell.angle_alpha   90.00
_cell.angle_beta   90.00
_cell.angle_gamma   90.00
#
_symmetry.space_group_name_H-M   'P 1'
#
loop_
_entity.id
_entity.type
_entity.pdbx_description
1 polymer ?
#
loop_
_entity_poly.entity_id
_entity_poly.type
_entity_poly.pdbx_seq_one_letter_code
_entity_poly.pdbx_strand_id
1 'polypeptide(L)'
;FLVKIKFIMKVCILGDNLTSLALAKALVKKEIFVDLFYEKKNTKIDTTRTIGISKSNIDFFNREITNINKMLWPIKKIKIFTENSNDKEILKFEDQKDNLFSILQNQKIFNQLIIELKKSKFFKFKKYIKYRKSDYLSYDLIINCDIRNEITKKYFSKKFEKEYNSIAFTTIIDHLK
;
A
#
# COMPACT_ATOMS: atom_id res chain seq x y z
N PHE A 1 -31.75 22.73 21.51
CA PHE A 1 -30.73 21.66 21.46
C PHE A 1 -30.77 21.01 20.09
N LEU A 2 -29.89 21.41 19.17
CA LEU A 2 -29.68 20.72 17.89
C LEU A 2 -28.85 19.46 18.18
N VAL A 3 -29.51 18.31 18.21
CA VAL A 3 -28.81 17.01 18.20
C VAL A 3 -28.14 16.86 16.84
N LYS A 4 -26.83 17.06 16.79
CA LYS A 4 -26.01 16.76 15.62
C LYS A 4 -26.05 15.25 15.41
N ILE A 5 -26.95 14.75 14.55
CA ILE A 5 -26.95 13.36 14.12
C ILE A 5 -25.62 13.14 13.40
N LYS A 6 -24.65 12.51 14.07
CA LYS A 6 -23.37 12.12 13.47
C LYS A 6 -23.68 10.99 12.50
N PHE A 7 -23.72 11.29 11.21
CA PHE A 7 -23.90 10.28 10.17
C PHE A 7 -22.68 9.31 10.25
N ILE A 8 -22.94 8.09 10.67
CA ILE A 8 -21.88 7.09 10.87
C ILE A 8 -21.69 6.37 9.54
N MET A 9 -20.72 6.82 8.75
CA MET A 9 -20.37 6.21 7.47
C MET A 9 -19.68 4.85 7.68
N LYS A 10 -20.12 3.85 6.93
CA LYS A 10 -19.56 2.50 6.94
C LYS A 10 -19.04 2.10 5.57
N VAL A 11 -17.75 1.81 5.48
CA VAL A 11 -17.03 1.49 4.24
C VAL A 11 -16.63 0.02 4.22
N CYS A 12 -16.87 -0.63 3.08
CA CYS A 12 -16.36 -1.96 2.77
C CYS A 12 -15.12 -1.84 1.88
N ILE A 13 -14.00 -2.45 2.26
CA ILE A 13 -12.81 -2.55 1.42
C ILE A 13 -12.58 -4.03 1.07
N LEU A 14 -12.44 -4.32 -0.22
CA LEU A 14 -12.17 -5.66 -0.73
C LEU A 14 -10.68 -5.79 -1.09
N GLY A 15 -10.00 -6.78 -0.50
CA GLY A 15 -8.58 -7.04 -0.64
C GLY A 15 -7.78 -6.65 0.60
N ASP A 16 -6.66 -7.35 0.83
CA ASP A 16 -5.79 -7.21 2.00
C ASP A 16 -4.36 -6.80 1.63
N ASN A 17 -4.20 -6.13 0.49
CA ASN A 17 -2.92 -5.61 0.05
C ASN A 17 -2.55 -4.29 0.76
N LEU A 18 -1.35 -3.78 0.51
CA LEU A 18 -0.86 -2.56 1.16
C LEU A 18 -1.75 -1.34 0.87
N THR A 19 -2.29 -1.22 -0.34
CA THR A 19 -3.20 -0.14 -0.73
C THR A 19 -4.48 -0.16 0.12
N SER A 20 -5.07 -1.35 0.29
CA SER A 20 -6.26 -1.55 1.14
C SER A 20 -6.01 -1.14 2.59
N LEU A 21 -4.86 -1.55 3.15
CA LEU A 21 -4.51 -1.24 4.53
C LEU A 21 -4.23 0.25 4.73
N ALA A 22 -3.52 0.88 3.79
CA ALA A 22 -3.24 2.32 3.84
C ALA A 22 -4.54 3.14 3.76
N LEU A 23 -5.44 2.78 2.84
CA LEU A 23 -6.75 3.41 2.71
C LEU A 23 -7.60 3.20 3.97
N ALA A 24 -7.68 1.97 4.47
CA ALA A 24 -8.39 1.67 5.71
C ALA A 24 -7.88 2.52 6.87
N LYS A 25 -6.56 2.66 7.00
CA LYS A 25 -5.95 3.48 8.07
C LYS A 25 -6.30 4.96 7.94
N ALA A 26 -6.28 5.51 6.72
CA ALA A 26 -6.67 6.90 6.47
C ALA A 26 -8.14 7.16 6.84
N LEU A 27 -9.05 6.23 6.48
CA LEU A 27 -10.48 6.34 6.79
C LEU A 27 -10.75 6.21 8.30
N VAL A 28 -10.11 5.24 8.94
CA VAL A 28 -10.22 5.00 10.39
C VAL A 28 -9.73 6.20 11.19
N LYS A 29 -8.69 6.89 10.74
CA LYS A 29 -8.19 8.13 11.35
C LYS A 29 -9.22 9.26 11.33
N LYS A 30 -10.17 9.21 10.39
CA LYS A 30 -11.32 10.12 10.28
C LYS A 30 -12.59 9.59 10.97
N GLU A 31 -12.45 8.58 11.83
CA GLU A 31 -13.55 7.92 12.56
C GLU A 31 -14.61 7.27 11.65
N ILE A 32 -14.24 6.87 10.44
CA ILE A 32 -15.09 6.13 9.52
C ILE A 32 -14.98 4.63 9.84
N PHE A 33 -16.11 3.93 9.93
CA PHE A 33 -16.12 2.49 10.12
C PHE A 33 -15.70 1.76 8.86
N VAL A 34 -14.69 0.89 8.98
CA VAL A 34 -14.13 0.13 7.86
C VAL A 34 -14.17 -1.36 8.16
N ASP A 35 -14.86 -2.11 7.32
CA ASP A 35 -14.76 -3.56 7.25
C ASP A 35 -13.87 -3.93 6.05
N LEU A 36 -12.72 -4.56 6.29
CA LEU A 36 -11.80 -5.01 5.26
C LEU A 36 -11.94 -6.51 5.05
N PHE A 37 -12.30 -6.89 3.83
CA PHE A 37 -12.51 -8.27 3.44
C PHE A 37 -11.26 -8.86 2.78
N TYR A 38 -10.85 -10.05 3.24
CA TYR A 38 -9.73 -10.81 2.70
C TYR A 38 -10.16 -12.23 2.31
N GLU A 39 -9.64 -12.77 1.23
CA GLU A 39 -9.96 -14.10 0.72
C GLU A 39 -9.14 -15.18 1.42
N LYS A 40 -7.84 -15.00 1.44
CA LYS A 40 -6.89 -15.83 2.21
C LYS A 40 -5.98 -14.88 2.97
N LYS A 41 -5.84 -15.08 4.27
CA LYS A 41 -4.92 -14.26 5.05
C LYS A 41 -3.54 -14.39 4.42
N ASN A 42 -3.06 -13.30 3.80
CA ASN A 42 -1.71 -13.24 3.24
C ASN A 42 -0.70 -13.34 4.39
N THR A 43 -0.32 -14.56 4.72
CA THR A 43 0.60 -14.85 5.82
C THR A 43 2.06 -14.69 5.41
N LYS A 44 2.34 -14.68 4.10
CA LYS A 44 3.70 -14.52 3.57
C LYS A 44 3.77 -13.30 2.67
N ILE A 45 4.19 -12.18 3.23
CA ILE A 45 4.62 -11.03 2.45
C ILE A 45 6.08 -11.28 2.09
N ASP A 46 6.39 -11.02 0.83
CA ASP A 46 7.77 -11.06 0.36
C ASP A 46 8.61 -10.06 1.18
N THR A 47 9.54 -10.61 1.96
CA THR A 47 10.41 -9.84 2.85
C THR A 47 11.47 -9.05 2.11
N THR A 48 11.75 -9.42 0.85
CA THR A 48 12.78 -8.80 0.01
C THR A 48 12.27 -7.58 -0.75
N ARG A 49 10.93 -7.42 -0.83
CA ARG A 49 10.33 -6.33 -1.59
C ARG A 49 10.45 -4.99 -0.88
N THR A 50 10.96 -4.01 -1.61
CA THR A 50 11.06 -2.62 -1.19
C THR A 50 10.15 -1.71 -2.03
N ILE A 51 9.87 -0.52 -1.50
CA ILE A 51 9.08 0.51 -2.16
C ILE A 51 9.91 1.79 -2.16
N GLY A 52 10.05 2.41 -3.34
CA GLY A 52 10.55 3.78 -3.46
C GLY A 52 9.42 4.78 -3.19
N ILE A 53 9.68 5.77 -2.35
CA ILE A 53 8.69 6.78 -1.96
C ILE A 53 9.29 8.18 -2.03
N SER A 54 8.58 9.10 -2.70
CA SER A 54 8.97 10.51 -2.80
C SER A 54 8.73 11.26 -1.50
N LYS A 55 9.39 12.41 -1.31
CA LYS A 55 9.21 13.28 -0.15
C LYS A 55 7.75 13.68 0.05
N SER A 56 7.07 14.10 -1.02
CA SER A 56 5.65 14.48 -0.96
C SER A 56 4.74 13.33 -0.49
N ASN A 57 5.02 12.10 -0.92
CA ASN A 57 4.28 10.93 -0.48
C ASN A 57 4.61 10.55 0.98
N ILE A 58 5.85 10.75 1.44
CA ILE A 58 6.22 10.59 2.85
C ILE A 58 5.41 11.56 3.72
N ASP A 59 5.36 12.83 3.32
CA ASP A 59 4.60 13.85 4.05
C ASP A 59 3.10 13.53 4.08
N PHE A 60 2.55 13.06 2.96
CA PHE A 60 1.17 12.59 2.90
C PHE A 60 0.93 11.39 3.85
N PHE A 61 1.80 10.37 3.83
CA PHE A 61 1.69 9.21 4.70
C PHE A 61 1.73 9.60 6.18
N ASN A 62 2.71 10.44 6.56
CA ASN A 62 2.86 10.89 7.93
C ASN A 62 1.67 11.69 8.44
N ARG A 63 1.07 12.51 7.57
CA ARG A 63 -0.09 13.34 7.91
C ARG A 63 -1.38 12.55 7.92
N GLU A 64 -1.66 11.75 6.89
CA GLU A 64 -2.99 11.16 6.66
C GLU A 64 -3.10 9.70 7.11
N ILE A 65 -2.01 8.95 7.14
CA ILE A 65 -2.04 7.50 7.37
C ILE A 65 -1.32 7.14 8.66
N THR A 66 0.00 7.04 8.61
CA THR A 66 0.85 6.69 9.77
C THR A 66 2.27 7.23 9.58
N ASN A 67 2.96 7.48 10.69
CA ASN A 67 4.35 7.95 10.64
C ASN A 67 5.29 6.83 10.23
N ILE A 68 5.99 7.03 9.09
CA ILE A 68 6.90 6.06 8.50
C ILE A 68 8.38 6.47 8.58
N ASN A 69 8.70 7.62 9.19
CA ASN A 69 10.06 8.19 9.18
C ASN A 69 11.14 7.22 9.65
N LYS A 70 10.85 6.41 10.67
CA LYS A 70 11.80 5.42 11.23
C LYS A 70 12.07 4.23 10.30
N MET A 71 11.29 4.07 9.24
CA MET A 71 11.42 2.97 8.28
C MET A 71 12.14 3.36 7.00
N LEU A 72 12.41 4.66 6.84
CA LEU A 72 12.92 5.22 5.60
C LEU A 72 14.44 5.05 5.51
N TRP A 73 14.88 4.61 4.34
CA TRP A 73 16.27 4.66 3.93
C TRP A 73 16.42 5.71 2.82
N PRO A 74 17.05 6.86 3.12
CA PRO A 74 17.17 7.95 2.16
C PRO A 74 18.19 7.63 1.06
N ILE A 75 17.84 7.93 -0.19
CA ILE A 75 18.70 7.78 -1.35
C ILE A 75 19.10 9.17 -1.83
N LYS A 76 20.40 9.46 -1.76
CA LYS A 76 20.99 10.74 -2.18
C LYS A 76 21.59 10.67 -3.57
N LYS A 77 21.94 9.47 -4.03
CA LYS A 77 22.69 9.29 -5.28
C LYS A 77 22.25 8.01 -5.99
N ILE A 78 22.04 8.12 -7.28
CA ILE A 78 21.77 6.98 -8.19
C ILE A 78 22.78 7.07 -9.33
N LYS A 79 23.39 5.95 -9.66
CA LYS A 79 24.27 5.79 -10.81
C LYS A 79 23.73 4.66 -11.70
N ILE A 80 23.70 4.88 -12.98
CA ILE A 80 23.27 3.90 -13.98
C ILE A 80 24.45 3.53 -14.86
N PHE A 81 24.69 2.25 -15.00
CA PHE A 81 25.72 1.64 -15.84
C PHE A 81 25.06 0.69 -16.84
N THR A 82 25.72 0.40 -17.95
CA THR A 82 25.33 -0.69 -18.86
C THR A 82 26.49 -1.67 -19.04
N GLU A 83 26.15 -2.87 -19.45
CA GLU A 83 27.14 -3.95 -19.72
C GLU A 83 28.21 -3.54 -20.72
N ASN A 84 27.89 -2.69 -21.70
CA ASN A 84 28.79 -2.27 -22.77
C ASN A 84 29.59 -1.01 -22.44
N SER A 85 29.51 -0.50 -21.22
CA SER A 85 30.11 0.80 -20.88
C SER A 85 31.49 0.71 -20.21
N ASN A 86 32.09 -0.49 -20.10
CA ASN A 86 33.37 -0.70 -19.38
C ASN A 86 33.40 0.06 -18.05
N ASP A 87 32.38 -0.13 -17.22
CA ASP A 87 32.16 0.55 -15.95
C ASP A 87 32.00 2.08 -16.01
N LYS A 88 31.80 2.65 -17.22
CA LYS A 88 31.50 4.08 -17.35
C LYS A 88 30.05 4.36 -16.96
N GLU A 89 29.91 5.31 -16.07
CA GLU A 89 28.63 5.84 -15.62
C GLU A 89 27.93 6.55 -16.81
N ILE A 90 26.72 6.08 -17.16
CA ILE A 90 25.93 6.67 -18.24
C ILE A 90 25.08 7.81 -17.73
N LEU A 91 24.49 7.62 -16.54
CA LEU A 91 23.59 8.58 -15.93
C LEU A 91 23.84 8.64 -14.42
N LYS A 92 23.86 9.85 -13.89
CA LYS A 92 23.99 10.11 -12.46
C LYS A 92 22.92 11.08 -12.03
N PHE A 93 22.19 10.71 -10.96
CA PHE A 93 21.32 11.62 -10.23
C PHE A 93 21.90 11.80 -8.85
N GLU A 94 22.08 13.03 -8.44
CA GLU A 94 22.59 13.37 -7.11
C GLU A 94 21.98 14.69 -6.65
N ASP A 95 21.46 14.71 -5.43
CA ASP A 95 21.07 15.94 -4.76
C ASP A 95 21.91 16.08 -3.48
N GLN A 96 22.65 17.16 -3.38
CA GLN A 96 23.53 17.43 -2.23
C GLN A 96 22.76 17.98 -1.03
N LYS A 97 21.60 18.59 -1.26
CA LYS A 97 20.80 19.25 -0.23
C LYS A 97 19.67 18.38 0.31
N ASP A 98 19.01 17.64 -0.58
CA ASP A 98 17.86 16.80 -0.24
C ASP A 98 18.06 15.35 -0.70
N ASN A 99 17.18 14.47 -0.27
CA ASN A 99 17.14 13.09 -0.76
C ASN A 99 16.34 13.05 -2.07
N LEU A 100 16.79 12.30 -3.06
CA LEU A 100 16.07 12.07 -4.30
C LEU A 100 14.72 11.39 -4.03
N PHE A 101 14.77 10.37 -3.21
CA PHE A 101 13.62 9.64 -2.66
C PHE A 101 14.09 8.78 -1.49
N SER A 102 13.18 8.04 -0.86
CA SER A 102 13.53 7.08 0.18
C SER A 102 13.04 5.68 -0.19
N ILE A 103 13.71 4.66 0.32
CA ILE A 103 13.30 3.27 0.21
C ILE A 103 12.79 2.81 1.57
N LEU A 104 11.73 2.00 1.56
CA LEU A 104 11.25 1.30 2.75
C LEU A 104 10.88 -0.15 2.42
N GLN A 105 11.00 -1.04 3.41
CA GLN A 105 10.61 -2.43 3.26
C GLN A 105 9.08 -2.57 3.29
N ASN A 106 8.52 -3.21 2.26
CA ASN A 106 7.08 -3.44 2.13
C ASN A 106 6.49 -4.14 3.38
N GLN A 107 7.21 -5.15 3.89
CA GLN A 107 6.77 -5.90 5.06
C GLN A 107 6.68 -5.03 6.33
N LYS A 108 7.62 -4.11 6.54
CA LYS A 108 7.61 -3.25 7.74
C LYS A 108 6.37 -2.37 7.79
N ILE A 109 6.08 -1.66 6.70
CA ILE A 109 4.90 -0.79 6.65
C ILE A 109 3.59 -1.60 6.72
N PHE A 110 3.53 -2.76 6.06
CA PHE A 110 2.37 -3.63 6.10
C PHE A 110 2.07 -4.10 7.53
N ASN A 111 3.08 -4.59 8.25
CA ASN A 111 2.94 -5.04 9.63
C ASN A 111 2.51 -3.90 10.56
N GLN A 112 3.09 -2.71 10.40
CA GLN A 112 2.69 -1.54 11.21
C GLN A 112 1.23 -1.19 10.99
N LEU A 113 0.77 -1.13 9.74
CA LEU A 113 -0.63 -0.82 9.42
C LEU A 113 -1.58 -1.85 10.03
N ILE A 114 -1.27 -3.14 9.96
CA ILE A 114 -2.08 -4.20 10.58
C ILE A 114 -2.16 -4.01 12.11
N ILE A 115 -1.01 -3.76 12.77
CA ILE A 115 -0.97 -3.59 14.22
C ILE A 115 -1.81 -2.39 14.65
N GLU A 116 -1.69 -1.27 13.94
CA GLU A 116 -2.44 -0.05 14.26
C GLU A 116 -3.93 -0.18 13.97
N LEU A 117 -4.31 -0.81 12.85
CA LEU A 117 -5.71 -1.03 12.48
C LEU A 117 -6.42 -1.94 13.49
N LYS A 118 -5.77 -3.02 13.93
CA LYS A 118 -6.34 -3.94 14.93
C LYS A 118 -6.65 -3.28 16.27
N LYS A 119 -5.98 -2.19 16.62
CA LYS A 119 -6.22 -1.43 17.84
C LYS A 119 -7.44 -0.49 17.75
N SER A 120 -7.96 -0.26 16.56
CA SER A 120 -9.03 0.70 16.33
C SER A 120 -10.40 0.08 16.47
N LYS A 121 -11.30 0.73 17.20
CA LYS A 121 -12.73 0.36 17.27
C LYS A 121 -13.49 0.57 15.96
N PHE A 122 -12.94 1.38 15.05
CA PHE A 122 -13.53 1.68 13.74
C PHE A 122 -13.11 0.69 12.65
N PHE A 123 -12.38 -0.36 12.99
CA PHE A 123 -11.85 -1.30 12.02
C PHE A 123 -12.18 -2.75 12.35
N LYS A 124 -12.57 -3.53 11.32
CA LYS A 124 -12.72 -4.98 11.44
C LYS A 124 -12.17 -5.70 10.21
N PHE A 125 -11.41 -6.77 10.44
CA PHE A 125 -11.12 -7.76 9.41
C PHE A 125 -12.28 -8.72 9.27
N LYS A 126 -12.72 -8.95 8.03
CA LYS A 126 -13.75 -9.94 7.68
C LYS A 126 -13.23 -10.91 6.63
N LYS A 127 -13.48 -12.20 6.84
CA LYS A 127 -13.17 -13.19 5.83
C LYS A 127 -14.18 -13.10 4.68
N TYR A 128 -13.67 -13.02 3.46
CA TYR A 128 -14.49 -13.09 2.26
C TYR A 128 -14.96 -14.53 2.07
N ILE A 129 -16.27 -14.76 1.96
CA ILE A 129 -16.81 -16.10 1.81
C ILE A 129 -17.24 -16.34 0.37
N LYS A 130 -17.96 -15.43 -0.23
CA LYS A 130 -18.36 -15.37 -1.65
C LYS A 130 -19.06 -14.05 -1.90
N TYR A 131 -18.92 -13.49 -3.10
CA TYR A 131 -19.65 -12.28 -3.44
C TYR A 131 -21.15 -12.55 -3.48
N ARG A 132 -21.88 -12.02 -2.50
CA ARG A 132 -23.34 -11.90 -2.54
C ARG A 132 -23.70 -10.43 -2.45
N LYS A 133 -24.48 -9.93 -3.40
CA LYS A 133 -24.90 -8.51 -3.42
C LYS A 133 -25.54 -8.08 -2.09
N SER A 134 -26.31 -8.98 -1.46
CA SER A 134 -26.95 -8.75 -0.15
C SER A 134 -25.98 -8.41 0.97
N ASP A 135 -24.76 -8.98 0.96
CA ASP A 135 -23.79 -8.82 2.05
C ASP A 135 -23.20 -7.38 2.09
N TYR A 136 -23.38 -6.65 1.01
CA TYR A 136 -22.82 -5.30 0.84
C TYR A 136 -23.87 -4.18 0.95
N LEU A 137 -25.16 -4.52 1.08
CA LEU A 137 -26.24 -3.52 1.19
C LEU A 137 -26.16 -2.67 2.47
N SER A 138 -25.42 -3.13 3.47
CA SER A 138 -25.24 -2.42 4.74
C SER A 138 -24.08 -1.41 4.73
N TYR A 139 -23.41 -1.22 3.59
CA TYR A 139 -22.29 -0.30 3.44
C TYR A 139 -22.69 0.90 2.59
N ASP A 140 -22.24 2.08 3.01
CA ASP A 140 -22.46 3.32 2.26
C ASP A 140 -21.53 3.40 1.04
N LEU A 141 -20.36 2.74 1.12
CA LEU A 141 -19.35 2.70 0.05
C LEU A 141 -18.64 1.36 0.01
N ILE A 142 -18.45 0.83 -1.20
CA ILE A 142 -17.63 -0.36 -1.46
C ILE A 142 -16.44 0.04 -2.31
N ILE A 143 -15.24 -0.26 -1.82
CA ILE A 143 -13.97 0.02 -2.51
C ILE A 143 -13.29 -1.30 -2.82
N ASN A 144 -13.04 -1.54 -4.10
CA ASN A 144 -12.36 -2.75 -4.54
C ASN A 144 -10.88 -2.47 -4.82
N CYS A 145 -10.01 -3.04 -4.00
CA CYS A 145 -8.55 -2.97 -4.14
C CYS A 145 -7.92 -4.30 -4.63
N ASP A 146 -8.73 -5.31 -4.95
CA ASP A 146 -8.23 -6.57 -5.50
C ASP A 146 -8.63 -6.75 -6.95
N ILE A 147 -7.64 -6.68 -7.84
CA ILE A 147 -7.81 -6.82 -9.29
C ILE A 147 -8.23 -8.24 -9.72
N ARG A 148 -8.08 -9.24 -8.86
CA ARG A 148 -8.33 -10.65 -9.17
C ARG A 148 -9.71 -11.14 -8.80
N ASN A 149 -10.46 -10.37 -8.03
CA ASN A 149 -11.78 -10.78 -7.55
C ASN A 149 -12.86 -10.73 -8.66
N GLU A 150 -14.01 -11.35 -8.38
CA GLU A 150 -15.14 -11.44 -9.31
C GLU A 150 -15.74 -10.07 -9.68
N ILE A 151 -15.67 -9.09 -8.78
CA ILE A 151 -16.17 -7.73 -9.03
C ILE A 151 -15.32 -7.06 -10.13
N THR A 152 -14.00 -7.17 -10.04
CA THR A 152 -13.10 -6.65 -11.07
C THR A 152 -13.40 -7.30 -12.40
N LYS A 153 -13.51 -8.61 -12.45
CA LYS A 153 -13.81 -9.34 -13.68
C LYS A 153 -15.15 -8.92 -14.30
N LYS A 154 -16.16 -8.66 -13.47
CA LYS A 154 -17.50 -8.31 -13.92
C LYS A 154 -17.61 -6.86 -14.44
N TYR A 155 -17.00 -5.90 -13.74
CA TYR A 155 -17.19 -4.47 -14.02
C TYR A 155 -16.01 -3.82 -14.74
N PHE A 156 -14.83 -4.44 -14.72
CA PHE A 156 -13.59 -3.93 -15.29
C PHE A 156 -12.96 -4.96 -16.25
N SER A 157 -13.75 -5.44 -17.22
CA SER A 157 -13.33 -6.48 -18.15
C SER A 157 -12.30 -6.00 -19.20
N LYS A 158 -12.26 -4.69 -19.50
CA LYS A 158 -11.28 -4.14 -20.42
C LYS A 158 -9.96 -3.90 -19.70
N LYS A 159 -8.95 -4.70 -20.01
CA LYS A 159 -7.59 -4.56 -19.49
C LYS A 159 -6.65 -4.15 -20.64
N PHE A 160 -5.77 -3.20 -20.38
CA PHE A 160 -4.58 -3.01 -21.18
C PHE A 160 -3.45 -3.84 -20.56
N GLU A 161 -2.92 -4.79 -21.29
CA GLU A 161 -1.85 -5.68 -20.84
C GLU A 161 -0.78 -5.72 -21.94
N LYS A 162 0.49 -5.42 -21.60
CA LYS A 162 1.62 -5.49 -22.49
C LYS A 162 2.74 -6.28 -21.80
N GLU A 163 3.14 -7.37 -22.42
CA GLU A 163 4.30 -8.14 -21.99
C GLU A 163 5.57 -7.55 -22.59
N TYR A 164 6.58 -7.36 -21.76
CA TYR A 164 7.88 -6.80 -22.18
C TYR A 164 8.94 -7.88 -22.36
N ASN A 165 8.62 -9.16 -22.09
CA ASN A 165 9.55 -10.29 -22.11
C ASN A 165 10.85 -10.03 -21.29
N SER A 166 10.71 -9.30 -20.21
CA SER A 166 11.80 -8.90 -19.33
C SER A 166 11.51 -9.34 -17.91
N ILE A 167 12.55 -9.76 -17.18
CA ILE A 167 12.46 -10.16 -15.78
C ILE A 167 13.37 -9.24 -14.98
N ALA A 168 12.84 -8.66 -13.91
CA ALA A 168 13.62 -7.90 -12.95
C ALA A 168 13.85 -8.74 -11.68
N PHE A 169 15.10 -8.82 -11.25
CA PHE A 169 15.48 -9.48 -9.99
C PHE A 169 15.78 -8.40 -8.95
N THR A 170 15.24 -8.58 -7.75
CA THR A 170 15.52 -7.71 -6.61
C THR A 170 15.95 -8.56 -5.42
N THR A 171 16.96 -8.09 -4.67
CA THR A 171 17.40 -8.72 -3.44
C THR A 171 17.83 -7.67 -2.42
N ILE A 172 17.90 -8.07 -1.16
CA ILE A 172 18.49 -7.29 -0.08
C ILE A 172 19.79 -7.96 0.28
N ILE A 173 20.87 -7.19 0.25
CA ILE A 173 22.22 -7.67 0.58
C ILE A 173 22.63 -7.01 1.91
N ASP A 174 22.97 -7.83 2.90
CA ASP A 174 23.56 -7.36 4.14
C ASP A 174 25.06 -7.17 3.94
N HIS A 175 25.56 -6.00 4.23
CA HIS A 175 26.98 -5.70 4.22
C HIS A 175 27.54 -5.84 5.63
N LEU A 176 28.56 -6.69 5.78
CA LEU A 176 29.41 -6.64 6.96
C LEU A 176 30.18 -5.32 6.94
N LYS A 177 30.08 -4.55 8.02
CA LYS A 177 30.84 -3.31 8.20
C LYS A 177 32.28 -3.64 8.56
#